data_f22422e09b8d4a9980d83dc6c39890ce
#
_entry.id   f22422e09b8d4a9980d83dc6c39890ce
#
_cell.length_a   1.000
_cell.length_b   1.000
_cell.length_c   1.000
_cell.angle_alpha   90.00
_cell.angle_beta   90.00
_cell.angle_gamma   90.00
#
_symmetry.space_group_name_H-M   'P 1'
#
loop_
_entity.id
_entity.type
_entity.pdbx_description
1 polymer ?
#
loop_
_entity_poly.entity_id
_entity_poly.type
_entity_poly.pdbx_seq_one_letter_code
_entity_poly.pdbx_strand_id
1 'polypeptide(L)'
;MALWQASYVAEAIKKEHPSYCVELRELTTKGDRILDAPLAKIGGKGLFTKELEQAMLDGAVDLAVHSLKDMPTEVPDGLVIGAITTRLDPGDAFVSAHYDAVEDLPIGARVGTSSLRRRAQLLAVRPDLTICDLRGNVNTRLAKLDAGEFDAIVLAAAGLKRLGFERRIRSILPRSVMLPAVGQGALAIECRAGDAAILSTIAFLRDAGMTTAAQAERAFLRRVEGGCQIPVGVYAEVDADGQISIDAMIASVDGQRICRSDAHGAGEQAEAIGTALAEELLDAGGREILKEIGITA
;
A
#
# COMPACT_ATOMS: atom_id res chain seq x y z
N MET A 1 -1.02 -14.30 -0.61
CA MET A 1 -0.06 -13.17 -0.50
C MET A 1 0.61 -13.17 0.86
N ALA A 2 -0.11 -13.10 1.95
CA ALA A 2 0.47 -13.07 3.30
C ALA A 2 1.44 -14.24 3.56
N LEU A 3 1.04 -15.47 3.26
CA LEU A 3 1.92 -16.64 3.43
C LEU A 3 3.23 -16.52 2.62
N TRP A 4 3.16 -16.04 1.38
CA TRP A 4 4.36 -15.79 0.57
C TRP A 4 5.30 -14.77 1.25
N GLN A 5 4.74 -13.67 1.76
CA GLN A 5 5.52 -12.62 2.43
C GLN A 5 6.17 -13.15 3.71
N ALA A 6 5.42 -13.89 4.53
CA ALA A 6 5.95 -14.52 5.73
C ALA A 6 7.05 -15.56 5.41
N SER A 7 6.83 -16.40 4.38
CA SER A 7 7.84 -17.37 3.94
C SER A 7 9.11 -16.70 3.43
N TYR A 8 8.99 -15.61 2.67
CA TYR A 8 10.14 -14.83 2.20
C TYR A 8 11.00 -14.29 3.36
N VAL A 9 10.36 -13.72 4.38
CA VAL A 9 11.06 -13.20 5.57
C VAL A 9 11.65 -14.36 6.38
N ALA A 10 10.91 -15.46 6.56
CA ALA A 10 11.40 -16.64 7.28
C ALA A 10 12.66 -17.24 6.62
N GLU A 11 12.67 -17.38 5.30
CA GLU A 11 13.85 -17.88 4.57
C GLU A 11 15.02 -16.89 4.65
N ALA A 12 14.77 -15.57 4.62
CA ALA A 12 15.81 -14.57 4.80
C ALA A 12 16.43 -14.66 6.20
N ILE A 13 15.61 -14.80 7.27
CA ILE A 13 16.10 -14.98 8.65
C ILE A 13 16.89 -16.27 8.79
N LYS A 14 16.42 -17.41 8.26
CA LYS A 14 17.17 -18.69 8.32
C LYS A 14 18.51 -18.61 7.61
N LYS A 15 18.57 -17.86 6.51
CA LYS A 15 19.82 -17.66 5.75
C LYS A 15 20.83 -16.82 6.54
N GLU A 16 20.39 -15.74 7.19
CA GLU A 16 21.26 -14.84 7.97
C GLU A 16 21.63 -15.48 9.31
N HIS A 17 20.70 -16.21 9.93
CA HIS A 17 20.85 -16.86 11.23
C HIS A 17 20.59 -18.37 11.15
N PRO A 18 21.54 -19.18 10.61
CA PRO A 18 21.31 -20.61 10.36
C PRO A 18 21.03 -21.47 11.59
N SER A 19 21.33 -20.96 12.78
CA SER A 19 21.05 -21.63 14.06
C SER A 19 19.61 -21.44 14.56
N TYR A 20 18.83 -20.54 13.92
CA TYR A 20 17.47 -20.24 14.36
C TYR A 20 16.46 -21.21 13.73
N CYS A 21 15.55 -21.69 14.54
CA CYS A 21 14.34 -22.36 14.08
C CYS A 21 13.24 -21.31 13.85
N VAL A 22 12.80 -21.14 12.60
CA VAL A 22 11.74 -20.20 12.26
C VAL A 22 10.51 -20.98 11.85
N GLU A 23 9.43 -20.82 12.62
CA GLU A 23 8.14 -21.44 12.38
C GLU A 23 7.14 -20.42 11.85
N LEU A 24 6.34 -20.82 10.85
CA LEU A 24 5.24 -20.02 10.34
C LEU A 24 3.95 -20.40 11.05
N ARG A 25 3.27 -19.42 11.62
CA ARG A 25 1.96 -19.58 12.26
C ARG A 25 0.90 -18.82 11.49
N GLU A 26 -0.04 -19.53 10.90
CA GLU A 26 -1.16 -18.92 10.18
C GLU A 26 -2.24 -18.44 11.16
N LEU A 27 -2.63 -17.18 11.02
CA LEU A 27 -3.73 -16.57 11.74
C LEU A 27 -4.74 -16.01 10.75
N THR A 28 -6.02 -16.20 11.02
CA THR A 28 -7.10 -15.66 10.18
C THR A 28 -7.61 -14.37 10.79
N THR A 29 -7.53 -13.29 10.06
CA THR A 29 -7.99 -11.97 10.52
C THR A 29 -9.48 -11.77 10.25
N LYS A 30 -10.08 -10.79 10.92
CA LYS A 30 -11.47 -10.37 10.66
C LYS A 30 -11.62 -9.88 9.22
N GLY A 31 -10.61 -9.20 8.67
CA GLY A 31 -10.60 -8.73 7.29
C GLY A 31 -10.62 -9.87 6.26
N ASP A 32 -10.02 -11.02 6.56
CA ASP A 32 -10.02 -12.19 5.68
C ASP A 32 -11.41 -12.86 5.61
N ARG A 33 -12.21 -12.73 6.67
CA ARG A 33 -13.55 -13.35 6.77
C ARG A 33 -14.63 -12.55 6.06
N ILE A 34 -14.44 -11.24 5.87
CA ILE A 34 -15.46 -10.36 5.31
C ILE A 34 -15.20 -10.18 3.81
N LEU A 35 -15.89 -10.95 2.99
CA LEU A 35 -15.74 -10.92 1.53
C LEU A 35 -16.87 -10.15 0.83
N ASP A 36 -18.03 -10.00 1.48
CA ASP A 36 -19.30 -9.57 0.86
C ASP A 36 -19.58 -8.07 0.97
N ALA A 37 -18.76 -7.31 1.67
CA ALA A 37 -18.96 -5.87 1.84
C ALA A 37 -17.73 -5.06 1.39
N PRO A 38 -17.90 -3.86 0.78
CA PRO A 38 -16.80 -2.97 0.48
C PRO A 38 -16.05 -2.58 1.77
N LEU A 39 -14.71 -2.63 1.74
CA LEU A 39 -13.88 -2.27 2.91
C LEU A 39 -14.20 -0.86 3.42
N ALA A 40 -14.55 0.07 2.52
CA ALA A 40 -14.97 1.43 2.85
C ALA A 40 -16.22 1.49 3.75
N LYS A 41 -17.10 0.48 3.68
CA LYS A 41 -18.32 0.42 4.50
C LYS A 41 -18.12 -0.29 5.85
N ILE A 42 -17.05 -1.09 5.98
CA ILE A 42 -16.85 -1.91 7.18
C ILE A 42 -16.24 -1.07 8.31
N GLY A 43 -15.53 0.00 7.98
CA GLY A 43 -14.91 0.91 8.95
C GLY A 43 -14.01 0.18 9.96
N GLY A 44 -12.95 0.81 10.39
CA GLY A 44 -12.11 0.31 11.49
C GLY A 44 -10.65 0.17 11.10
N LYS A 45 -9.79 0.87 11.85
CA LYS A 45 -8.34 0.70 11.80
C LYS A 45 -8.00 -0.74 12.22
N GLY A 46 -7.08 -1.40 11.52
CA GLY A 46 -6.55 -2.70 11.94
C GLY A 46 -7.38 -3.94 11.56
N LEU A 47 -8.20 -3.90 10.51
CA LEU A 47 -8.98 -5.07 10.04
C LEU A 47 -8.13 -6.31 9.71
N PHE A 48 -6.88 -6.11 9.35
CA PHE A 48 -5.93 -7.16 8.95
C PHE A 48 -4.77 -7.31 9.92
N THR A 49 -4.72 -6.55 11.02
CA THR A 49 -3.57 -6.54 11.93
C THR A 49 -3.92 -6.94 13.36
N LYS A 50 -5.13 -6.65 13.86
CA LYS A 50 -5.49 -6.82 15.28
C LYS A 50 -5.23 -8.20 15.87
N GLU A 51 -5.57 -9.25 15.14
CA GLU A 51 -5.35 -10.62 15.62
C GLU A 51 -3.86 -10.96 15.68
N LEU A 52 -3.06 -10.41 14.74
CA LEU A 52 -1.61 -10.56 14.72
C LEU A 52 -0.97 -9.74 15.85
N GLU A 53 -1.40 -8.50 16.03
CA GLU A 53 -0.96 -7.59 17.10
C GLU A 53 -1.22 -8.22 18.46
N GLN A 54 -2.43 -8.76 18.71
CA GLN A 54 -2.74 -9.43 19.96
C GLN A 54 -1.87 -10.67 20.18
N ALA A 55 -1.64 -11.49 19.14
CA ALA A 55 -0.79 -12.67 19.25
C ALA A 55 0.67 -12.33 19.58
N MET A 56 1.19 -11.18 19.09
CA MET A 56 2.51 -10.68 19.46
C MET A 56 2.56 -10.20 20.93
N LEU A 57 1.55 -9.45 21.36
CA LEU A 57 1.45 -8.97 22.74
C LEU A 57 1.33 -10.12 23.74
N ASP A 58 0.59 -11.17 23.39
CA ASP A 58 0.43 -12.39 24.19
C ASP A 58 1.68 -13.31 24.17
N GLY A 59 2.70 -12.97 23.35
CA GLY A 59 3.90 -13.79 23.19
C GLY A 59 3.66 -15.10 22.42
N ALA A 60 2.53 -15.22 21.71
CA ALA A 60 2.20 -16.41 20.92
C ALA A 60 2.95 -16.45 19.57
N VAL A 61 3.39 -15.30 19.08
CA VAL A 61 4.28 -15.11 17.94
C VAL A 61 5.29 -13.99 18.25
N ASP A 62 6.44 -14.00 17.59
CA ASP A 62 7.50 -13.01 17.83
C ASP A 62 7.45 -11.84 16.89
N LEU A 63 7.00 -12.07 15.67
CA LEU A 63 6.87 -11.03 14.65
C LEU A 63 5.71 -11.31 13.67
N ALA A 64 5.24 -10.28 13.00
CA ALA A 64 4.28 -10.36 11.93
C ALA A 64 4.81 -9.67 10.66
N VAL A 65 4.47 -10.19 9.50
CA VAL A 65 4.89 -9.65 8.21
C VAL A 65 3.68 -9.11 7.45
N HIS A 66 3.77 -7.83 7.08
CA HIS A 66 2.69 -7.11 6.43
C HIS A 66 3.15 -6.49 5.09
N SER A 67 2.22 -6.27 4.17
CA SER A 67 2.45 -5.23 3.17
C SER A 67 2.42 -3.88 3.88
N LEU A 68 3.45 -3.05 3.72
CA LEU A 68 3.52 -1.76 4.44
C LEU A 68 2.30 -0.86 4.16
N LYS A 69 1.76 -0.89 2.95
CA LYS A 69 0.56 -0.14 2.55
C LYS A 69 -0.72 -0.52 3.29
N ASP A 70 -0.74 -1.71 3.90
CA ASP A 70 -1.91 -2.23 4.62
C ASP A 70 -1.79 -1.98 6.14
N MET A 71 -0.63 -1.48 6.59
CA MET A 71 -0.38 -1.10 7.98
C MET A 71 -1.08 0.22 8.34
N PRO A 72 -1.73 0.30 9.51
CA PRO A 72 -2.19 1.56 10.06
C PRO A 72 -1.05 2.58 10.19
N THR A 73 -1.36 3.87 10.14
CA THR A 73 -0.37 4.94 10.36
C THR A 73 0.18 4.95 11.79
N GLU A 74 -0.62 4.47 12.74
CA GLU A 74 -0.28 4.28 14.15
C GLU A 74 -0.22 2.80 14.47
N VAL A 75 0.80 2.39 15.19
CA VAL A 75 1.00 1.03 15.69
C VAL A 75 0.57 1.01 17.15
N PRO A 76 -0.10 -0.03 17.64
CA PRO A 76 -0.52 -0.13 19.04
C PRO A 76 0.66 -0.06 20.02
N ASP A 77 0.39 0.47 21.22
CA ASP A 77 1.37 0.51 22.31
C ASP A 77 1.94 -0.88 22.58
N GLY A 78 3.24 -0.95 22.77
CA GLY A 78 3.97 -2.21 22.99
C GLY A 78 4.45 -2.90 21.70
N LEU A 79 4.02 -2.43 20.53
CA LEU A 79 4.48 -2.92 19.23
C LEU A 79 5.24 -1.85 18.45
N VAL A 80 6.01 -2.27 17.45
CA VAL A 80 6.78 -1.38 16.58
C VAL A 80 6.99 -2.04 15.21
N ILE A 81 7.10 -1.23 14.17
CA ILE A 81 7.64 -1.69 12.89
C ILE A 81 9.16 -1.74 13.04
N GLY A 82 9.69 -2.94 13.34
CA GLY A 82 11.11 -3.17 13.59
C GLY A 82 11.98 -3.09 12.34
N ALA A 83 11.41 -3.46 11.17
CA ALA A 83 12.10 -3.33 9.90
C ALA A 83 11.13 -3.03 8.76
N ILE A 84 11.58 -2.21 7.80
CA ILE A 84 10.92 -2.00 6.51
C ILE A 84 11.91 -2.47 5.44
N THR A 85 11.47 -3.40 4.58
CA THR A 85 12.33 -3.99 3.56
C THR A 85 12.55 -3.06 2.38
N THR A 86 13.56 -3.34 1.58
CA THR A 86 13.71 -2.75 0.25
C THR A 86 12.39 -2.82 -0.52
N ARG A 87 12.05 -1.71 -1.17
CA ARG A 87 10.83 -1.58 -1.98
C ARG A 87 10.98 -2.37 -3.28
N LEU A 88 10.09 -3.32 -3.50
CA LEU A 88 9.87 -3.86 -4.83
C LEU A 88 9.07 -2.83 -5.65
N ASP A 89 8.89 -3.05 -6.95
CA ASP A 89 8.17 -2.15 -7.86
C ASP A 89 6.91 -1.51 -7.21
N PRO A 90 6.89 -0.18 -6.97
CA PRO A 90 5.76 0.50 -6.34
C PRO A 90 4.58 0.71 -7.30
N GLY A 91 4.78 0.48 -8.61
CA GLY A 91 3.81 0.79 -9.66
C GLY A 91 2.51 0.01 -9.53
N ASP A 92 1.49 0.55 -10.15
CA ASP A 92 0.24 -0.16 -10.40
C ASP A 92 0.29 -0.78 -11.80
N ALA A 93 0.03 -2.07 -11.89
CA ALA A 93 0.03 -2.84 -13.11
C ALA A 93 -1.34 -2.81 -13.78
N PHE A 94 -1.38 -2.46 -15.05
CA PHE A 94 -2.50 -2.68 -15.93
C PHE A 94 -2.49 -4.13 -16.41
N VAL A 95 -3.60 -4.82 -16.24
CA VAL A 95 -3.77 -6.23 -16.60
C VAL A 95 -5.03 -6.35 -17.44
N SER A 96 -4.88 -6.84 -18.66
CA SER A 96 -5.99 -7.11 -19.58
C SER A 96 -5.69 -8.34 -20.43
N ALA A 97 -6.73 -9.00 -20.93
CA ALA A 97 -6.60 -10.08 -21.90
C ALA A 97 -6.38 -9.53 -23.33
N HIS A 98 -6.93 -8.35 -23.63
CA HIS A 98 -7.07 -7.85 -25.01
C HIS A 98 -6.38 -6.52 -25.28
N TYR A 99 -6.06 -5.73 -24.25
CA TYR A 99 -5.53 -4.36 -24.39
C TYR A 99 -4.18 -4.25 -23.71
N ASP A 100 -3.28 -3.44 -24.28
CA ASP A 100 -1.92 -3.28 -23.76
C ASP A 100 -1.77 -2.04 -22.87
N ALA A 101 -2.63 -1.03 -23.02
CA ALA A 101 -2.62 0.20 -22.23
C ALA A 101 -4.06 0.67 -21.90
N VAL A 102 -4.16 1.61 -20.95
CA VAL A 102 -5.44 2.23 -20.56
C VAL A 102 -6.05 3.02 -21.73
N GLU A 103 -5.19 3.61 -22.54
CA GLU A 103 -5.56 4.39 -23.72
C GLU A 103 -6.25 3.54 -24.78
N ASP A 104 -5.93 2.24 -24.88
CA ASP A 104 -6.47 1.30 -25.87
C ASP A 104 -7.87 0.82 -25.51
N LEU A 105 -8.32 1.07 -24.28
CA LEU A 105 -9.64 0.62 -23.81
C LEU A 105 -10.77 1.33 -24.60
N PRO A 106 -11.82 0.61 -25.01
CA PRO A 106 -12.99 1.23 -25.64
C PRO A 106 -13.74 2.16 -24.68
N ILE A 107 -14.54 3.05 -25.22
CA ILE A 107 -15.42 3.92 -24.46
C ILE A 107 -16.38 3.06 -23.61
N GLY A 108 -16.51 3.38 -22.32
CA GLY A 108 -17.36 2.66 -21.38
C GLY A 108 -16.77 1.34 -20.89
N ALA A 109 -15.50 1.02 -21.20
CA ALA A 109 -14.84 -0.21 -20.76
C ALA A 109 -14.90 -0.38 -19.24
N ARG A 110 -15.12 -1.63 -18.80
CA ARG A 110 -15.22 -1.98 -17.38
C ARG A 110 -13.84 -2.26 -16.81
N VAL A 111 -13.38 -1.41 -15.90
CA VAL A 111 -12.09 -1.56 -15.22
C VAL A 111 -12.29 -1.93 -13.75
N GLY A 112 -11.77 -3.09 -13.36
CA GLY A 112 -11.93 -3.65 -12.01
C GLY A 112 -10.90 -3.07 -11.03
N THR A 113 -11.39 -2.31 -10.03
CA THR A 113 -10.64 -1.91 -8.85
C THR A 113 -11.58 -1.43 -7.74
N SER A 114 -11.31 -1.82 -6.48
CA SER A 114 -12.00 -1.26 -5.30
C SER A 114 -11.19 -0.17 -4.61
N SER A 115 -10.06 0.24 -5.16
CA SER A 115 -9.23 1.32 -4.60
C SER A 115 -9.74 2.68 -5.08
N LEU A 116 -10.17 3.53 -4.14
CA LEU A 116 -10.60 4.90 -4.44
C LEU A 116 -9.47 5.73 -5.09
N ARG A 117 -8.23 5.51 -4.65
CA ARG A 117 -7.04 6.12 -5.24
C ARG A 117 -6.89 5.79 -6.73
N ARG A 118 -7.03 4.50 -7.10
CA ARG A 118 -6.94 4.07 -8.49
C ARG A 118 -8.11 4.56 -9.30
N ARG A 119 -9.32 4.46 -8.75
CA ARG A 119 -10.54 4.94 -9.38
C ARG A 119 -10.42 6.41 -9.75
N ALA A 120 -10.06 7.26 -8.80
CA ALA A 120 -9.94 8.70 -9.02
C ALA A 120 -8.94 9.04 -10.14
N GLN A 121 -7.76 8.43 -10.12
CA GLN A 121 -6.71 8.69 -11.11
C GLN A 121 -7.05 8.12 -12.50
N LEU A 122 -7.71 6.96 -12.58
CA LEU A 122 -8.18 6.43 -13.86
C LEU A 122 -9.25 7.35 -14.48
N LEU A 123 -10.23 7.79 -13.68
CA LEU A 123 -11.30 8.66 -14.15
C LEU A 123 -10.80 10.07 -14.53
N ALA A 124 -9.70 10.53 -13.93
CA ALA A 124 -9.08 11.79 -14.30
C ALA A 124 -8.51 11.78 -15.73
N VAL A 125 -7.97 10.65 -16.17
CA VAL A 125 -7.39 10.52 -17.53
C VAL A 125 -8.37 9.91 -18.53
N ARG A 126 -9.33 9.10 -18.07
CA ARG A 126 -10.35 8.42 -18.89
C ARG A 126 -11.70 8.47 -18.17
N PRO A 127 -12.39 9.63 -18.21
CA PRO A 127 -13.67 9.84 -17.53
C PRO A 127 -14.82 8.99 -18.10
N ASP A 128 -14.61 8.41 -19.27
CA ASP A 128 -15.54 7.52 -19.97
C ASP A 128 -15.55 6.08 -19.41
N LEU A 129 -14.55 5.69 -18.60
CA LEU A 129 -14.45 4.32 -18.08
C LEU A 129 -15.52 4.02 -17.03
N THR A 130 -15.97 2.77 -17.02
CA THR A 130 -16.83 2.24 -15.97
C THR A 130 -15.98 1.52 -14.93
N ILE A 131 -15.74 2.17 -13.78
CA ILE A 131 -14.94 1.59 -12.70
C ILE A 131 -15.83 0.69 -11.84
N CYS A 132 -15.49 -0.60 -11.78
CA CYS A 132 -16.24 -1.64 -11.08
C CYS A 132 -15.47 -2.17 -9.88
N ASP A 133 -16.18 -2.55 -8.81
CA ASP A 133 -15.56 -3.15 -7.63
C ASP A 133 -14.95 -4.52 -7.95
N LEU A 134 -13.70 -4.69 -7.53
CA LEU A 134 -12.94 -5.93 -7.69
C LEU A 134 -12.40 -6.42 -6.34
N ARG A 135 -12.99 -7.48 -5.80
CA ARG A 135 -12.65 -8.09 -4.50
C ARG A 135 -12.06 -9.47 -4.66
N GLY A 136 -11.38 -9.92 -3.60
CA GLY A 136 -10.70 -11.21 -3.54
C GLY A 136 -9.18 -11.09 -3.52
N ASN A 137 -8.49 -12.21 -3.41
CA ASN A 137 -7.04 -12.28 -3.56
C ASN A 137 -6.63 -12.13 -5.03
N VAL A 138 -5.32 -12.10 -5.30
CA VAL A 138 -4.79 -11.90 -6.68
C VAL A 138 -5.32 -12.97 -7.64
N ASN A 139 -5.32 -14.25 -7.23
CA ASN A 139 -5.82 -15.34 -8.07
C ASN A 139 -7.30 -15.16 -8.42
N THR A 140 -8.13 -14.84 -7.42
CA THR A 140 -9.56 -14.59 -7.63
C THR A 140 -9.79 -13.42 -8.58
N ARG A 141 -9.01 -12.33 -8.44
CA ARG A 141 -9.15 -11.15 -9.30
C ARG A 141 -8.74 -11.45 -10.75
N LEU A 142 -7.67 -12.22 -10.94
CA LEU A 142 -7.24 -12.68 -12.26
C LEU A 142 -8.29 -13.61 -12.88
N ALA A 143 -8.84 -14.54 -12.11
CA ALA A 143 -9.90 -15.45 -12.59
C ALA A 143 -11.16 -14.69 -13.04
N LYS A 144 -11.56 -13.62 -12.35
CA LYS A 144 -12.67 -12.75 -12.75
C LYS A 144 -12.40 -12.02 -14.07
N LEU A 145 -11.15 -11.56 -14.28
CA LEU A 145 -10.74 -10.99 -15.56
C LEU A 145 -10.83 -12.05 -16.68
N ASP A 146 -10.31 -13.24 -16.42
CA ASP A 146 -10.31 -14.35 -17.39
C ASP A 146 -11.74 -14.83 -17.73
N ALA A 147 -12.67 -14.67 -16.79
CA ALA A 147 -14.11 -14.93 -17.00
C ALA A 147 -14.82 -13.81 -17.79
N GLY A 148 -14.12 -12.72 -18.16
CA GLY A 148 -14.70 -11.60 -18.92
C GLY A 148 -15.61 -10.67 -18.10
N GLU A 149 -15.51 -10.70 -16.75
CA GLU A 149 -16.27 -9.77 -15.92
C GLU A 149 -15.77 -8.32 -16.08
N PHE A 150 -14.52 -8.14 -16.55
CA PHE A 150 -13.85 -6.86 -16.74
C PHE A 150 -13.07 -6.87 -18.06
N ASP A 151 -12.92 -5.70 -18.68
CA ASP A 151 -12.04 -5.50 -19.85
C ASP A 151 -10.58 -5.36 -19.40
N ALA A 152 -10.37 -4.80 -18.22
CA ALA A 152 -9.08 -4.69 -17.55
C ALA A 152 -9.23 -4.65 -16.03
N ILE A 153 -8.14 -4.92 -15.32
CA ILE A 153 -8.04 -4.72 -13.87
C ILE A 153 -6.72 -4.02 -13.52
N VAL A 154 -6.70 -3.28 -12.42
CA VAL A 154 -5.48 -2.62 -11.93
C VAL A 154 -5.06 -3.21 -10.59
N LEU A 155 -3.83 -3.75 -10.53
CA LEU A 155 -3.25 -4.41 -9.35
C LEU A 155 -1.89 -3.81 -9.03
N ALA A 156 -1.42 -3.97 -7.77
CA ALA A 156 -0.04 -3.61 -7.43
C ALA A 156 0.95 -4.56 -8.13
N ALA A 157 1.91 -4.01 -8.86
CA ALA A 157 2.92 -4.78 -9.60
C ALA A 157 3.71 -5.72 -8.68
N ALA A 158 4.12 -5.24 -7.50
CA ALA A 158 4.80 -6.06 -6.50
C ALA A 158 4.00 -7.32 -6.11
N GLY A 159 2.67 -7.22 -6.04
CA GLY A 159 1.81 -8.35 -5.73
C GLY A 159 1.82 -9.42 -6.82
N LEU A 160 1.76 -9.02 -8.08
CA LEU A 160 1.84 -9.92 -9.24
C LEU A 160 3.22 -10.58 -9.33
N LYS A 161 4.30 -9.79 -9.19
CA LYS A 161 5.68 -10.29 -9.23
C LYS A 161 5.95 -11.31 -8.12
N ARG A 162 5.53 -11.04 -6.88
CA ARG A 162 5.69 -11.95 -5.73
C ARG A 162 4.99 -13.30 -5.92
N LEU A 163 3.91 -13.33 -6.68
CA LEU A 163 3.15 -14.55 -6.93
C LEU A 163 3.47 -15.21 -8.29
N GLY A 164 4.47 -14.72 -9.03
CA GLY A 164 4.88 -15.30 -10.32
C GLY A 164 3.92 -14.98 -11.47
N PHE A 165 3.16 -13.88 -11.35
CA PHE A 165 2.20 -13.44 -12.38
C PHE A 165 2.71 -12.26 -13.22
N GLU A 166 4.01 -12.00 -13.30
CA GLU A 166 4.58 -10.88 -14.06
C GLU A 166 4.17 -10.90 -15.54
N ARG A 167 4.00 -12.09 -16.11
CA ARG A 167 3.55 -12.25 -17.51
C ARG A 167 2.12 -11.76 -17.76
N ARG A 168 1.34 -11.53 -16.70
CA ARG A 168 -0.02 -10.96 -16.78
C ARG A 168 0.00 -9.43 -16.86
N ILE A 169 1.12 -8.81 -16.54
CA ILE A 169 1.29 -7.35 -16.61
C ILE A 169 1.42 -6.94 -18.08
N ARG A 170 0.49 -6.13 -18.57
CA ARG A 170 0.58 -5.53 -19.89
C ARG A 170 1.47 -4.29 -19.85
N SER A 171 1.21 -3.40 -18.91
CA SER A 171 2.01 -2.20 -18.67
C SER A 171 2.02 -1.83 -17.18
N ILE A 172 3.04 -1.09 -16.77
CA ILE A 172 3.07 -0.40 -15.48
C ILE A 172 2.60 1.03 -15.73
N LEU A 173 1.58 1.46 -15.00
CA LEU A 173 1.07 2.81 -15.12
C LEU A 173 2.13 3.80 -14.63
N PRO A 174 2.50 4.82 -15.45
CA PRO A 174 3.51 5.78 -15.05
C PRO A 174 3.04 6.62 -13.87
N ARG A 175 3.95 7.08 -13.01
CA ARG A 175 3.62 7.88 -11.82
C ARG A 175 2.88 9.20 -12.16
N SER A 176 3.08 9.73 -13.35
CA SER A 176 2.31 10.89 -13.85
C SER A 176 0.82 10.61 -13.96
N VAL A 177 0.43 9.35 -14.20
CA VAL A 177 -0.97 8.89 -14.32
C VAL A 177 -1.45 8.26 -13.02
N MET A 178 -0.59 7.51 -12.33
CA MET A 178 -0.99 6.68 -11.19
C MET A 178 0.07 6.74 -10.07
N LEU A 179 -0.10 7.67 -9.14
CA LEU A 179 0.68 7.66 -7.90
C LEU A 179 0.30 6.46 -7.03
N PRO A 180 1.28 5.71 -6.51
CA PRO A 180 1.02 4.52 -5.72
C PRO A 180 0.39 4.83 -4.35
N ALA A 181 -0.03 3.78 -3.65
CA ALA A 181 -0.40 3.89 -2.25
C ALA A 181 0.85 4.03 -1.38
N VAL A 182 0.70 4.70 -0.23
CA VAL A 182 1.74 4.81 0.81
C VAL A 182 2.33 3.45 1.12
N GLY A 183 3.64 3.30 1.04
CA GLY A 183 4.36 2.05 1.32
C GLY A 183 4.16 0.94 0.29
N GLN A 184 3.51 1.19 -0.85
CA GLN A 184 3.30 0.15 -1.86
C GLN A 184 4.64 -0.41 -2.36
N GLY A 185 4.76 -1.75 -2.36
CA GLY A 185 5.95 -2.47 -2.78
C GLY A 185 6.86 -2.93 -1.63
N ALA A 186 6.84 -2.29 -0.46
CA ALA A 186 7.61 -2.69 0.70
C ALA A 186 6.84 -3.63 1.65
N LEU A 187 7.60 -4.40 2.45
CA LEU A 187 7.09 -5.15 3.58
C LEU A 187 7.43 -4.42 4.88
N ALA A 188 6.53 -4.52 5.85
CA ALA A 188 6.75 -4.13 7.24
C ALA A 188 6.86 -5.39 8.09
N ILE A 189 7.88 -5.47 8.93
CA ILE A 189 8.04 -6.49 9.95
C ILE A 189 7.71 -5.84 11.29
N GLU A 190 6.59 -6.24 11.86
CA GLU A 190 6.10 -5.76 13.14
C GLU A 190 6.53 -6.73 14.25
N CYS A 191 6.91 -6.20 15.41
CA CYS A 191 7.31 -6.99 16.56
C CYS A 191 7.07 -6.20 17.87
N ARG A 192 7.32 -6.83 19.02
CA ARG A 192 7.29 -6.13 20.33
C ARG A 192 8.38 -5.06 20.42
N ALA A 193 8.02 -3.86 20.85
CA ALA A 193 8.94 -2.71 20.95
C ALA A 193 10.12 -2.95 21.90
N GLY A 194 9.92 -3.70 22.98
CA GLY A 194 10.95 -4.03 23.97
C GLY A 194 11.78 -5.28 23.67
N ASP A 195 11.53 -5.97 22.57
CA ASP A 195 12.21 -7.23 22.23
C ASP A 195 13.52 -7.00 21.48
N ALA A 196 14.57 -6.66 22.21
CA ALA A 196 15.89 -6.38 21.65
C ALA A 196 16.46 -7.56 20.83
N ALA A 197 16.13 -8.80 21.20
CA ALA A 197 16.60 -9.99 20.50
C ALA A 197 15.97 -10.08 19.10
N ILE A 198 14.65 -9.92 19.01
CA ILE A 198 13.93 -9.93 17.74
C ILE A 198 14.33 -8.73 16.88
N LEU A 199 14.41 -7.53 17.45
CA LEU A 199 14.84 -6.33 16.73
C LEU A 199 16.24 -6.50 16.13
N SER A 200 17.19 -7.10 16.87
CA SER A 200 18.53 -7.43 16.37
C SER A 200 18.48 -8.47 15.26
N THR A 201 17.64 -9.50 15.41
CA THR A 201 17.50 -10.59 14.45
C THR A 201 17.02 -10.11 13.09
N ILE A 202 16.10 -9.13 13.06
CA ILE A 202 15.51 -8.61 11.80
C ILE A 202 16.20 -7.36 11.26
N ALA A 203 17.21 -6.83 11.96
CA ALA A 203 17.87 -5.57 11.59
C ALA A 203 18.44 -5.58 10.16
N PHE A 204 18.95 -6.72 9.68
CA PHE A 204 19.48 -6.88 8.33
C PHE A 204 18.44 -6.72 7.21
N LEU A 205 17.15 -6.86 7.53
CA LEU A 205 16.05 -6.67 6.60
C LEU A 205 15.70 -5.19 6.38
N ARG A 206 16.21 -4.31 7.24
CA ARG A 206 15.89 -2.88 7.20
C ARG A 206 16.64 -2.19 6.06
N ASP A 207 15.88 -1.61 5.16
CA ASP A 207 16.38 -0.68 4.15
C ASP A 207 16.28 0.75 4.69
N ALA A 208 17.41 1.44 4.79
CA ALA A 208 17.45 2.78 5.37
C ALA A 208 16.72 3.81 4.50
N GLY A 209 16.97 3.80 3.17
CA GLY A 209 16.31 4.71 2.24
C GLY A 209 14.80 4.51 2.21
N MET A 210 14.35 3.23 2.15
CA MET A 210 12.93 2.93 2.21
C MET A 210 12.30 3.28 3.56
N THR A 211 13.04 3.15 4.67
CA THR A 211 12.56 3.56 5.99
C THR A 211 12.29 5.06 6.02
N THR A 212 13.23 5.87 5.53
CA THR A 212 13.12 7.32 5.43
C THR A 212 11.98 7.72 4.48
N ALA A 213 11.88 7.10 3.31
CA ALA A 213 10.77 7.34 2.38
C ALA A 213 9.40 7.02 3.02
N ALA A 214 9.32 5.88 3.74
CA ALA A 214 8.11 5.48 4.45
C ALA A 214 7.73 6.45 5.57
N GLN A 215 8.70 7.08 6.25
CA GLN A 215 8.42 8.10 7.25
C GLN A 215 7.70 9.30 6.64
N ALA A 216 8.17 9.82 5.50
CA ALA A 216 7.51 10.92 4.80
C ALA A 216 6.11 10.55 4.30
N GLU A 217 5.99 9.41 3.60
CA GLU A 217 4.72 8.94 3.07
C GLU A 217 3.67 8.70 4.18
N ARG A 218 4.08 8.10 5.29
CA ARG A 218 3.20 7.81 6.44
C ARG A 218 2.86 9.08 7.24
N ALA A 219 3.78 10.04 7.33
CA ALA A 219 3.51 11.34 7.94
C ALA A 219 2.45 12.12 7.15
N PHE A 220 2.56 12.13 5.82
CA PHE A 220 1.52 12.67 4.94
C PHE A 220 0.16 12.00 5.20
N LEU A 221 0.11 10.66 5.15
CA LEU A 221 -1.13 9.91 5.33
C LEU A 221 -1.75 10.12 6.71
N ARG A 222 -0.92 10.21 7.76
CA ARG A 222 -1.36 10.50 9.14
C ARG A 222 -2.01 11.88 9.22
N ARG A 223 -1.40 12.89 8.58
CA ARG A 223 -1.90 14.26 8.62
C ARG A 223 -3.25 14.43 7.89
N VAL A 224 -3.46 13.71 6.80
CA VAL A 224 -4.77 13.69 6.10
C VAL A 224 -5.80 12.80 6.78
N GLU A 225 -5.51 12.27 7.98
CA GLU A 225 -6.36 11.34 8.75
C GLU A 225 -6.82 10.12 7.96
N GLY A 226 -6.05 9.77 6.94
CA GLY A 226 -6.41 8.74 5.98
C GLY A 226 -6.01 7.34 6.43
N GLY A 227 -6.89 6.39 6.16
CA GLY A 227 -6.60 4.97 6.11
C GLY A 227 -6.39 4.51 4.67
N CYS A 228 -6.34 3.19 4.44
CA CYS A 228 -6.18 2.59 3.11
C CYS A 228 -7.35 2.86 2.12
N GLN A 229 -8.34 3.66 2.51
CA GLN A 229 -9.63 3.80 1.81
C GLN A 229 -9.93 5.23 1.38
N ILE A 230 -8.90 6.04 1.18
CA ILE A 230 -9.04 7.40 0.69
C ILE A 230 -8.42 7.52 -0.71
N PRO A 231 -8.88 8.46 -1.52
CA PRO A 231 -8.34 8.71 -2.85
C PRO A 231 -7.05 9.54 -2.79
N VAL A 232 -6.05 9.01 -2.09
CA VAL A 232 -4.74 9.63 -1.87
C VAL A 232 -3.64 8.74 -2.45
N GLY A 233 -2.75 9.32 -3.22
CA GLY A 233 -1.53 8.70 -3.70
C GLY A 233 -0.32 9.43 -3.16
N VAL A 234 0.70 8.69 -2.74
CA VAL A 234 1.96 9.27 -2.25
C VAL A 234 3.12 8.38 -2.63
N TYR A 235 4.18 8.98 -3.09
CA TYR A 235 5.43 8.29 -3.37
C TYR A 235 6.62 9.13 -2.94
N ALA A 236 7.49 8.56 -2.13
CA ALA A 236 8.76 9.17 -1.77
C ALA A 236 9.93 8.25 -2.15
N GLU A 237 11.06 8.85 -2.47
CA GLU A 237 12.33 8.17 -2.70
C GLU A 237 13.48 9.00 -2.10
N VAL A 238 14.54 8.31 -1.70
CA VAL A 238 15.75 8.90 -1.15
C VAL A 238 16.89 8.58 -2.10
N ASP A 239 17.62 9.60 -2.48
CA ASP A 239 18.79 9.47 -3.37
C ASP A 239 20.07 9.05 -2.61
N ALA A 240 21.18 8.91 -3.35
CA ALA A 240 22.46 8.51 -2.79
C ALA A 240 23.07 9.56 -1.85
N ASP A 241 22.65 10.82 -1.96
CA ASP A 241 23.11 11.94 -1.13
C ASP A 241 22.23 12.14 0.12
N GLY A 242 21.25 11.22 0.33
CA GLY A 242 20.32 11.26 1.45
C GLY A 242 19.23 12.33 1.32
N GLN A 243 19.04 12.92 0.11
CA GLN A 243 17.94 13.83 -0.14
C GLN A 243 16.68 13.04 -0.44
N ILE A 244 15.55 13.50 0.09
CA ILE A 244 14.23 12.93 -0.17
C ILE A 244 13.48 13.77 -1.19
N SER A 245 12.80 13.09 -2.11
CA SER A 245 11.74 13.65 -2.94
C SER A 245 10.42 12.94 -2.63
N ILE A 246 9.35 13.69 -2.51
CA ILE A 246 8.00 13.18 -2.27
C ILE A 246 7.02 13.83 -3.22
N ASP A 247 6.19 13.01 -3.90
CA ASP A 247 5.09 13.42 -4.79
C ASP A 247 3.78 12.90 -4.18
N ALA A 248 2.80 13.77 -4.02
CA ALA A 248 1.55 13.42 -3.37
C ALA A 248 0.33 14.01 -4.08
N MET A 249 -0.81 13.34 -3.95
CA MET A 249 -2.09 13.84 -4.45
C MET A 249 -3.24 13.48 -3.52
N ILE A 250 -4.25 14.36 -3.50
CA ILE A 250 -5.59 14.14 -2.96
C ILE A 250 -6.57 14.36 -4.11
N ALA A 251 -7.49 13.40 -4.36
CA ALA A 251 -8.41 13.51 -5.49
C ALA A 251 -9.86 13.26 -5.06
N SER A 252 -10.83 13.83 -5.79
CA SER A 252 -12.23 13.43 -5.68
C SER A 252 -12.43 12.03 -6.29
N VAL A 253 -13.38 11.27 -5.78
CA VAL A 253 -13.61 9.86 -6.20
C VAL A 253 -13.97 9.74 -7.69
N ASP A 254 -14.55 10.79 -8.27
CA ASP A 254 -14.87 10.90 -9.69
C ASP A 254 -13.70 11.38 -10.57
N GLY A 255 -12.56 11.72 -9.95
CA GLY A 255 -11.36 12.18 -10.65
C GLY A 255 -11.44 13.61 -11.23
N GLN A 256 -12.51 14.37 -10.95
CA GLN A 256 -12.68 15.71 -11.53
C GLN A 256 -11.84 16.78 -10.83
N ARG A 257 -11.50 16.55 -9.56
CA ARG A 257 -10.66 17.47 -8.78
C ARG A 257 -9.46 16.71 -8.25
N ILE A 258 -8.28 17.22 -8.51
CA ILE A 258 -7.02 16.69 -8.03
C ILE A 258 -6.17 17.83 -7.50
N CYS A 259 -5.81 17.76 -6.22
CA CYS A 259 -4.75 18.54 -5.61
C CYS A 259 -3.48 17.68 -5.65
N ARG A 260 -2.43 18.13 -6.33
CA ARG A 260 -1.14 17.42 -6.45
C ARG A 260 0.00 18.39 -6.31
N SER A 261 1.01 18.02 -5.52
CA SER A 261 2.24 18.77 -5.33
C SER A 261 3.37 17.83 -4.97
N ASP A 262 4.60 18.34 -5.03
CA ASP A 262 5.81 17.64 -4.64
C ASP A 262 6.66 18.49 -3.69
N ALA A 263 7.53 17.83 -2.93
CA ALA A 263 8.48 18.48 -2.04
C ALA A 263 9.81 17.74 -2.03
N HIS A 264 10.88 18.49 -1.70
CA HIS A 264 12.25 17.96 -1.61
C HIS A 264 12.91 18.49 -0.35
N GLY A 265 13.91 17.74 0.17
CA GLY A 265 14.71 18.18 1.29
C GLY A 265 15.61 17.09 1.86
N ALA A 266 16.23 17.36 3.00
CA ALA A 266 17.07 16.38 3.67
C ALA A 266 16.23 15.21 4.23
N GLY A 267 16.71 13.98 4.07
CA GLY A 267 16.01 12.77 4.55
C GLY A 267 15.74 12.77 6.06
N GLU A 268 16.58 13.43 6.85
CA GLU A 268 16.39 13.61 8.30
C GLU A 268 15.11 14.39 8.63
N GLN A 269 14.59 15.18 7.69
CA GLN A 269 13.35 15.94 7.81
C GLN A 269 12.14 15.26 7.17
N ALA A 270 12.24 13.98 6.82
CA ALA A 270 11.23 13.23 6.08
C ALA A 270 9.80 13.39 6.64
N GLU A 271 9.62 13.25 7.96
CA GLU A 271 8.29 13.41 8.59
C GLU A 271 7.76 14.85 8.48
N ALA A 272 8.63 15.83 8.69
CA ALA A 272 8.26 17.24 8.59
C ALA A 272 7.85 17.61 7.15
N ILE A 273 8.63 17.13 6.16
CA ILE A 273 8.35 17.34 4.73
C ILE A 273 7.02 16.70 4.35
N GLY A 274 6.78 15.44 4.74
CA GLY A 274 5.52 14.75 4.46
C GLY A 274 4.32 15.45 5.10
N THR A 275 4.46 15.93 6.34
CA THR A 275 3.40 16.67 7.05
C THR A 275 3.12 18.01 6.39
N ALA A 276 4.17 18.78 6.03
CA ALA A 276 4.02 20.08 5.38
C ALA A 276 3.35 19.97 4.00
N LEU A 277 3.74 18.96 3.21
CA LEU A 277 3.11 18.69 1.91
C LEU A 277 1.63 18.30 2.05
N ALA A 278 1.28 17.57 3.12
CA ALA A 278 -0.12 17.25 3.40
C ALA A 278 -0.94 18.50 3.72
N GLU A 279 -0.41 19.43 4.54
CA GLU A 279 -1.09 20.71 4.84
C GLU A 279 -1.28 21.55 3.58
N GLU A 280 -0.24 21.65 2.74
CA GLU A 280 -0.33 22.36 1.48
C GLU A 280 -1.48 21.84 0.61
N LEU A 281 -1.56 20.52 0.42
CA LEU A 281 -2.63 19.90 -0.40
C LEU A 281 -4.01 20.01 0.25
N LEU A 282 -4.07 19.96 1.59
CA LEU A 282 -5.32 20.18 2.33
C LEU A 282 -5.83 21.62 2.10
N ASP A 283 -4.95 22.60 2.17
CA ASP A 283 -5.29 24.03 1.97
C ASP A 283 -5.58 24.36 0.50
N ALA A 284 -5.03 23.59 -0.44
CA ALA A 284 -5.30 23.70 -1.88
C ALA A 284 -6.65 23.10 -2.31
N GLY A 285 -7.51 22.72 -1.36
CA GLY A 285 -8.85 22.14 -1.64
C GLY A 285 -9.00 20.65 -1.26
N GLY A 286 -7.94 20.04 -0.74
CA GLY A 286 -7.99 18.64 -0.29
C GLY A 286 -8.96 18.41 0.87
N ARG A 287 -9.15 19.40 1.77
CA ARG A 287 -10.10 19.31 2.89
C ARG A 287 -11.55 19.13 2.40
N GLU A 288 -11.95 19.91 1.39
CA GLU A 288 -13.28 19.84 0.80
C GLU A 288 -13.50 18.48 0.14
N ILE A 289 -12.50 17.99 -0.60
CA ILE A 289 -12.55 16.69 -1.25
C ILE A 289 -12.71 15.57 -0.21
N LEU A 290 -11.92 15.57 0.85
CA LEU A 290 -11.97 14.55 1.89
C LEU A 290 -13.28 14.59 2.69
N LYS A 291 -13.82 15.79 2.94
CA LYS A 291 -15.10 15.99 3.63
C LYS A 291 -16.27 15.33 2.88
N GLU A 292 -16.27 15.33 1.55
CA GLU A 292 -17.30 14.69 0.73
C GLU A 292 -17.40 13.17 0.93
N ILE A 293 -16.30 12.55 1.36
CA ILE A 293 -16.27 11.11 1.69
C ILE A 293 -16.29 10.85 3.19
N GLY A 294 -16.65 11.88 3.99
CA GLY A 294 -16.85 11.74 5.44
C GLY A 294 -15.56 11.78 6.27
N ILE A 295 -14.47 12.33 5.73
CA ILE A 295 -13.20 12.49 6.44
C ILE A 295 -13.01 13.96 6.83
N THR A 296 -12.74 14.20 8.12
CA THR A 296 -12.44 15.53 8.67
C THR A 296 -10.93 15.58 8.94
N ALA A 297 -10.16 16.22 8.04
CA ALA A 297 -8.70 16.37 8.11
C ALA A 297 -8.26 17.73 8.69
#